data_cc00ffab9e2d065a7c3b257b314f5b19
#
_entry.id   cc00ffab9e2d065a7c3b257b314f5b19
#
_cell.length_a   1.000
_cell.length_b   1.000
_cell.length_c   1.000
_cell.angle_alpha   90.00
_cell.angle_beta   90.00
_cell.angle_gamma   90.00
#
_symmetry.space_group_name_H-M   'P 1'
#
loop_
_entity.id
_entity.type
_entity.pdbx_description
1 polymer ?
#
loop_
_entity_poly.entity_id
_entity_poly.type
_entity_poly.pdbx_seq_one_letter_code
_entity_poly.pdbx_strand_id
1 'polypeptide(L)'
;MKTMRKLFTVLLALAMTLALAVPAFAADTGSITITNPQGDHTYTAYKIFDVTYSGDNYSYTISGTDAAFNTVKAYADEAANGLKLTAVANTNKYNVSIDAAAFSAASFAQYLKTNVGSLGTGTAFTKDGDTMKASGLTPGYYFVSGTSGTVCELATAKDIEIRDKNEAPQIEKSVDDADRTVEIGQKLTYTITGKVPSTKGYTEYTYELTDTMSEGLTFNKDVKVTIGDEDVTTAAAITKNGNGFVASVNMMDYQGQIDKPVVITYTATVNEKAIQRNEETNTATLKYSNNPADKNSFEKSSVEVEVFSFNIVINKYAAGSKSTKLGGAKFVLKNAEGKYYKYDATTKAVTWVDDKSAATEVITDDNGAARFDGLQAGTYYLEETAAPAGYNQLIKDITIVLKEDGSATIDDAASTPEADRSLTAGVANSTGTMLPETGGIGTVIFVALGALAVICAGVFLVTNKRMSKESF
;
A
#
# COMPACT_ATOMS: atom_id res chain seq x y z
N MET A 1 9.53 38.20 2.69
CA MET A 1 8.31 37.86 1.94
C MET A 1 7.23 38.94 1.85
N LYS A 2 7.30 40.04 2.59
CA LYS A 2 6.35 41.17 2.45
C LYS A 2 6.75 42.21 1.39
N THR A 3 7.97 42.17 0.87
CA THR A 3 8.52 43.13 -0.10
C THR A 3 8.25 42.71 -1.57
N MET A 4 8.09 41.44 -1.86
CA MET A 4 7.79 40.99 -3.24
C MET A 4 6.34 41.22 -3.67
N ARG A 5 5.38 41.27 -2.74
CA ARG A 5 3.96 41.54 -3.07
C ARG A 5 3.68 43.00 -3.46
N LYS A 6 4.55 43.94 -3.11
CA LYS A 6 4.37 45.37 -3.44
C LYS A 6 4.99 45.75 -4.78
N LEU A 7 5.91 44.96 -5.33
CA LEU A 7 6.48 45.21 -6.69
C LEU A 7 5.53 44.86 -7.83
N PHE A 8 4.64 43.87 -7.63
CA PHE A 8 3.70 43.44 -8.67
C PHE A 8 2.54 44.42 -8.93
N THR A 9 2.21 45.28 -7.98
CA THR A 9 1.05 46.19 -8.06
C THR A 9 1.36 47.53 -8.72
N VAL A 10 2.63 47.88 -8.90
CA VAL A 10 3.03 49.22 -9.40
C VAL A 10 3.47 49.20 -10.86
N LEU A 11 3.78 48.04 -11.45
CA LEU A 11 4.40 47.94 -12.80
C LEU A 11 3.43 47.87 -13.96
N LEU A 12 2.11 47.79 -13.73
CA LEU A 12 1.14 47.73 -14.82
C LEU A 12 0.46 49.06 -15.18
N ALA A 13 0.76 50.15 -14.47
CA ALA A 13 0.10 51.43 -14.68
C ALA A 13 0.83 52.38 -15.65
N LEU A 14 1.99 52.02 -16.20
CA LEU A 14 2.76 52.91 -17.06
C LEU A 14 3.21 52.22 -18.35
N ALA A 15 2.30 52.00 -19.28
CA ALA A 15 2.66 51.67 -20.65
C ALA A 15 1.80 52.48 -21.64
N MET A 16 2.16 53.73 -21.85
CA MET A 16 1.74 54.39 -23.06
C MET A 16 2.95 54.86 -23.86
N THR A 17 2.87 54.48 -25.16
CA THR A 17 3.60 55.00 -26.33
C THR A 17 5.09 54.70 -26.43
N LEU A 18 5.42 53.76 -27.32
CA LEU A 18 6.37 54.00 -28.41
C LEU A 18 6.23 52.90 -29.47
N ALA A 19 5.59 53.23 -30.62
CA ALA A 19 5.76 52.45 -31.81
C ALA A 19 7.14 52.81 -32.40
N LEU A 20 8.16 52.03 -32.09
CA LEU A 20 9.45 52.07 -32.74
C LEU A 20 9.88 50.66 -33.10
N ALA A 21 10.38 50.52 -34.30
CA ALA A 21 10.88 49.29 -34.89
C ALA A 21 11.71 48.49 -33.88
N VAL A 22 11.15 47.40 -33.45
CA VAL A 22 11.86 46.43 -32.60
C VAL A 22 12.83 45.70 -33.52
N PRO A 23 14.16 45.74 -33.27
CA PRO A 23 15.06 44.83 -33.97
C PRO A 23 14.57 43.42 -33.70
N ALA A 24 14.46 42.59 -34.75
CA ALA A 24 14.17 41.19 -34.65
C ALA A 24 15.31 40.52 -33.88
N PHE A 25 15.21 40.49 -32.56
CA PHE A 25 16.03 39.57 -31.75
C PHE A 25 15.58 38.18 -32.12
N ALA A 26 16.53 37.31 -32.44
CA ALA A 26 16.30 35.88 -32.53
C ALA A 26 15.50 35.47 -31.29
N ALA A 27 14.32 34.91 -31.48
CA ALA A 27 13.43 34.57 -30.38
C ALA A 27 14.14 33.50 -29.52
N ASP A 28 14.71 33.93 -28.40
CA ASP A 28 15.15 33.00 -27.39
C ASP A 28 13.90 32.21 -26.97
N THR A 29 13.89 30.93 -27.28
CA THR A 29 12.83 30.04 -26.83
C THR A 29 13.10 29.67 -25.38
N GLY A 30 12.06 29.64 -24.54
CA GLY A 30 12.10 29.21 -23.16
C GLY A 30 11.42 27.86 -22.93
N SER A 31 11.35 27.48 -21.68
CA SER A 31 10.63 26.29 -21.26
C SER A 31 9.80 26.55 -19.99
N ILE A 32 8.76 25.75 -19.83
CA ILE A 32 8.00 25.66 -18.58
C ILE A 32 8.23 24.26 -18.00
N THR A 33 8.71 24.19 -16.76
CA THR A 33 8.96 22.94 -16.06
C THR A 33 7.99 22.81 -14.87
N ILE A 34 7.30 21.68 -14.78
CA ILE A 34 6.47 21.33 -13.61
C ILE A 34 7.30 20.44 -12.70
N THR A 35 7.63 20.93 -11.49
CA THR A 35 8.56 20.27 -10.55
C THR A 35 7.90 19.26 -9.61
N ASN A 36 6.59 19.12 -9.63
CA ASN A 36 5.86 18.12 -8.83
C ASN A 36 4.66 17.62 -9.66
N PRO A 37 4.90 16.94 -10.79
CA PRO A 37 3.81 16.41 -11.60
C PRO A 37 3.10 15.29 -10.82
N GLN A 38 1.78 15.29 -10.88
CA GLN A 38 0.97 14.32 -10.15
C GLN A 38 0.61 13.12 -11.03
N GLY A 39 1.03 11.91 -10.63
CA GLY A 39 0.66 10.65 -11.25
C GLY A 39 0.75 10.64 -12.79
N ASP A 40 -0.30 10.14 -13.44
CA ASP A 40 -0.42 10.08 -14.91
C ASP A 40 -1.00 11.37 -15.54
N HIS A 41 -0.89 12.51 -14.83
CA HIS A 41 -1.44 13.77 -15.32
C HIS A 41 -0.72 14.25 -16.56
N THR A 42 -1.50 14.71 -17.54
CA THR A 42 -0.99 15.37 -18.72
C THR A 42 -1.15 16.88 -18.57
N TYR A 43 -0.18 17.61 -19.08
CA TYR A 43 -0.17 19.07 -19.04
C TYR A 43 0.01 19.62 -20.45
N THR A 44 -0.64 20.76 -20.72
CA THR A 44 -0.55 21.45 -22.02
C THR A 44 -0.45 22.96 -21.78
N ALA A 45 0.54 23.60 -22.39
CA ALA A 45 0.74 25.05 -22.34
C ALA A 45 0.07 25.72 -23.58
N TYR A 46 -0.80 26.67 -23.32
CA TYR A 46 -1.47 27.50 -24.36
C TYR A 46 -0.96 28.91 -24.27
N LYS A 47 -0.41 29.44 -25.37
CA LYS A 47 0.00 30.83 -25.43
C LYS A 47 -1.23 31.72 -25.57
N ILE A 48 -1.39 32.65 -24.65
CA ILE A 48 -2.55 33.55 -24.57
C ILE A 48 -2.18 34.95 -25.10
N PHE A 49 -1.00 35.47 -24.69
CA PHE A 49 -0.54 36.76 -25.14
C PHE A 49 0.90 36.69 -25.63
N ASP A 50 1.23 37.51 -26.65
CA ASP A 50 2.60 37.84 -26.95
C ASP A 50 3.14 38.84 -25.94
N VAL A 51 4.45 38.77 -25.65
CA VAL A 51 5.13 39.71 -24.79
C VAL A 51 6.21 40.47 -25.54
N THR A 52 6.29 41.74 -25.31
CA THR A 52 7.41 42.56 -25.69
C THR A 52 8.05 43.11 -24.40
N TYR A 53 9.37 43.04 -24.30
CA TYR A 53 10.06 43.50 -23.13
C TYR A 53 11.27 44.37 -23.45
N SER A 54 11.61 45.33 -22.57
CA SER A 54 12.81 46.14 -22.61
C SER A 54 13.31 46.31 -21.17
N GLY A 55 14.41 45.65 -20.83
CA GLY A 55 14.84 45.54 -19.45
C GLY A 55 13.75 44.82 -18.60
N ASP A 56 13.34 45.45 -17.52
CA ASP A 56 12.31 44.94 -16.60
C ASP A 56 10.88 45.37 -16.94
N ASN A 57 10.68 46.04 -18.10
CA ASN A 57 9.36 46.48 -18.55
C ASN A 57 8.77 45.49 -19.55
N TYR A 58 7.56 45.03 -19.28
CA TYR A 58 6.83 44.09 -20.11
C TYR A 58 5.55 44.70 -20.63
N SER A 59 5.21 44.36 -21.87
CA SER A 59 3.95 44.74 -22.53
C SER A 59 3.36 43.54 -23.25
N TYR A 60 2.07 43.30 -23.04
CA TYR A 60 1.37 42.17 -23.64
C TYR A 60 0.49 42.63 -24.79
N THR A 61 0.46 41.83 -25.87
CA THR A 61 -0.42 42.02 -27.03
C THR A 61 -1.07 40.71 -27.42
N ILE A 62 -2.20 40.78 -28.10
CA ILE A 62 -2.85 39.64 -28.76
C ILE A 62 -3.23 40.07 -30.21
N SER A 63 -3.04 39.18 -31.14
CA SER A 63 -3.49 39.40 -32.51
C SER A 63 -4.94 38.96 -32.68
N GLY A 64 -5.71 39.72 -33.49
CA GLY A 64 -7.06 39.29 -33.88
C GLY A 64 -7.12 37.97 -34.67
N THR A 65 -5.96 37.46 -35.11
CA THR A 65 -5.82 36.15 -35.77
C THR A 65 -5.40 35.01 -34.84
N ASP A 66 -5.05 35.32 -33.58
CA ASP A 66 -4.67 34.28 -32.63
C ASP A 66 -5.88 33.43 -32.26
N ALA A 67 -5.68 32.13 -32.11
CA ALA A 67 -6.77 31.19 -31.79
C ALA A 67 -7.51 31.57 -30.49
N ALA A 68 -6.78 32.04 -29.46
CA ALA A 68 -7.33 32.47 -28.21
C ALA A 68 -8.07 33.83 -28.27
N PHE A 69 -7.96 34.59 -29.37
CA PHE A 69 -8.43 35.97 -29.42
C PHE A 69 -9.91 36.13 -29.08
N ASN A 70 -10.79 35.36 -29.71
CA ASN A 70 -12.22 35.48 -29.47
C ASN A 70 -12.62 35.13 -28.05
N THR A 71 -11.96 34.14 -27.46
CA THR A 71 -12.17 33.73 -26.08
C THR A 71 -11.71 34.83 -25.09
N VAL A 72 -10.52 35.36 -25.30
CA VAL A 72 -9.99 36.48 -24.49
C VAL A 72 -10.82 37.75 -24.67
N LYS A 73 -11.25 38.05 -25.87
CA LYS A 73 -12.12 39.21 -26.17
C LYS A 73 -13.45 39.12 -25.44
N ALA A 74 -14.10 37.96 -25.46
CA ALA A 74 -15.36 37.76 -24.76
C ALA A 74 -15.20 37.96 -23.23
N TYR A 75 -14.06 37.54 -22.65
CA TYR A 75 -13.75 37.83 -21.25
C TYR A 75 -13.52 39.31 -20.97
N ALA A 76 -12.83 40.01 -21.91
CA ALA A 76 -12.49 41.42 -21.78
C ALA A 76 -13.71 42.33 -22.02
N ASP A 77 -14.68 41.91 -22.81
CA ASP A 77 -15.92 42.68 -23.10
C ASP A 77 -16.81 42.78 -21.82
N GLU A 78 -16.62 41.91 -20.84
CA GLU A 78 -17.26 41.99 -19.54
C GLU A 78 -16.43 42.93 -18.60
N ALA A 79 -16.87 44.17 -18.50
CA ALA A 79 -16.13 45.21 -17.80
C ALA A 79 -15.78 44.85 -16.34
N ALA A 80 -16.61 44.04 -15.66
CA ALA A 80 -16.38 43.56 -14.31
C ALA A 80 -15.15 42.64 -14.18
N ASN A 81 -14.69 42.04 -15.28
CA ASN A 81 -13.52 41.15 -15.28
C ASN A 81 -12.17 41.89 -15.24
N GLY A 82 -12.18 43.21 -15.46
CA GLY A 82 -10.99 44.05 -15.33
C GLY A 82 -9.90 43.84 -16.38
N LEU A 83 -10.11 43.02 -17.43
CA LEU A 83 -9.21 42.86 -18.56
C LEU A 83 -9.68 43.79 -19.69
N LYS A 84 -8.75 44.52 -20.35
CA LYS A 84 -9.06 45.40 -21.46
C LYS A 84 -8.18 45.12 -22.66
N LEU A 85 -8.78 45.10 -23.83
CA LEU A 85 -8.12 45.03 -25.13
C LEU A 85 -8.26 46.38 -25.86
N THR A 86 -7.15 47.04 -26.17
CA THR A 86 -7.13 48.32 -26.88
C THR A 86 -6.51 48.11 -28.25
N ALA A 87 -7.27 48.36 -29.33
CA ALA A 87 -6.78 48.19 -30.69
C ALA A 87 -5.56 49.11 -30.99
N VAL A 88 -4.56 48.54 -31.64
CA VAL A 88 -3.39 49.28 -32.14
C VAL A 88 -3.67 49.76 -33.56
N ALA A 89 -3.61 51.07 -33.74
CA ALA A 89 -3.93 51.69 -35.05
C ALA A 89 -3.14 51.06 -36.20
N ASN A 90 -3.82 50.85 -37.33
CA ASN A 90 -3.27 50.26 -38.56
C ASN A 90 -2.67 48.86 -38.43
N THR A 91 -3.06 48.12 -37.38
CA THR A 91 -2.64 46.73 -37.16
C THR A 91 -3.84 45.86 -36.80
N ASN A 92 -3.67 44.54 -36.83
CA ASN A 92 -4.65 43.59 -36.27
C ASN A 92 -4.26 43.17 -34.85
N LYS A 93 -3.54 44.03 -34.10
CA LYS A 93 -3.10 43.75 -32.74
C LYS A 93 -3.86 44.57 -31.70
N TYR A 94 -3.94 44.05 -30.53
CA TYR A 94 -4.56 44.69 -29.37
C TYR A 94 -3.58 44.70 -28.21
N ASN A 95 -3.37 45.85 -27.58
CA ASN A 95 -2.68 45.97 -26.32
C ASN A 95 -3.56 45.41 -25.21
N VAL A 96 -2.95 44.64 -24.32
CA VAL A 96 -3.59 44.04 -23.14
C VAL A 96 -3.29 44.90 -21.93
N SER A 97 -4.31 45.30 -21.17
CA SER A 97 -4.17 45.99 -19.91
C SER A 97 -5.16 45.44 -18.89
N ILE A 98 -4.88 45.62 -17.61
CA ILE A 98 -5.76 45.19 -16.53
C ILE A 98 -6.09 46.36 -15.61
N ASP A 99 -7.30 46.31 -15.07
CA ASP A 99 -7.66 47.05 -13.85
C ASP A 99 -7.32 46.21 -12.64
N ALA A 100 -6.27 46.61 -11.89
CA ALA A 100 -5.76 45.82 -10.78
C ALA A 100 -6.76 45.64 -9.63
N ALA A 101 -7.81 46.47 -9.55
CA ALA A 101 -8.85 46.36 -8.55
C ALA A 101 -9.95 45.34 -8.94
N ALA A 102 -10.15 45.11 -10.24
CA ALA A 102 -11.20 44.24 -10.78
C ALA A 102 -10.68 42.91 -11.32
N PHE A 103 -9.45 42.87 -11.86
CA PHE A 103 -8.89 41.68 -12.48
C PHE A 103 -8.48 40.63 -11.46
N SER A 104 -8.96 39.40 -11.67
CA SER A 104 -8.54 38.21 -10.94
C SER A 104 -7.87 37.22 -11.90
N ALA A 105 -6.57 36.98 -11.70
CA ALA A 105 -5.84 35.97 -12.47
C ALA A 105 -6.44 34.57 -12.31
N ALA A 106 -6.94 34.23 -11.12
CA ALA A 106 -7.60 32.96 -10.87
C ALA A 106 -8.91 32.81 -11.66
N SER A 107 -9.75 33.87 -11.67
CA SER A 107 -11.01 33.87 -12.45
C SER A 107 -10.74 33.79 -13.94
N PHE A 108 -9.70 34.49 -14.43
CA PHE A 108 -9.30 34.43 -15.83
C PHE A 108 -8.80 33.01 -16.20
N ALA A 109 -7.97 32.42 -15.37
CA ALA A 109 -7.49 31.05 -15.57
C ALA A 109 -8.65 30.04 -15.62
N GLN A 110 -9.61 30.18 -14.69
CA GLN A 110 -10.82 29.35 -14.65
C GLN A 110 -11.65 29.51 -15.94
N TYR A 111 -11.82 30.72 -16.43
CA TYR A 111 -12.50 31.00 -17.68
C TYR A 111 -11.78 30.35 -18.88
N LEU A 112 -10.43 30.49 -18.96
CA LEU A 112 -9.62 29.86 -19.99
C LEU A 112 -9.75 28.32 -19.95
N LYS A 113 -9.77 27.73 -18.77
CA LYS A 113 -9.96 26.29 -18.60
C LYS A 113 -11.30 25.81 -19.15
N THR A 114 -12.38 26.51 -18.81
CA THR A 114 -13.73 26.20 -19.32
C THR A 114 -13.79 26.28 -20.85
N ASN A 115 -12.97 27.14 -21.44
CA ASN A 115 -12.93 27.38 -22.87
C ASN A 115 -11.67 26.83 -23.58
N VAL A 116 -11.00 25.83 -22.98
CA VAL A 116 -9.70 25.33 -23.45
C VAL A 116 -9.72 24.85 -24.91
N GLY A 117 -10.82 24.24 -25.34
CA GLY A 117 -11.00 23.82 -26.73
C GLY A 117 -10.96 24.95 -27.78
N SER A 118 -11.11 26.20 -27.35
CA SER A 118 -11.09 27.39 -28.19
C SER A 118 -9.76 28.16 -28.14
N LEU A 119 -8.75 27.65 -27.40
CA LEU A 119 -7.44 28.31 -27.24
C LEU A 119 -6.44 27.94 -28.35
N GLY A 120 -6.81 27.05 -29.26
CA GLY A 120 -5.96 26.56 -30.32
C GLY A 120 -5.10 25.37 -29.92
N THR A 121 -4.02 25.11 -30.68
CA THR A 121 -3.11 24.00 -30.38
C THR A 121 -2.10 24.41 -29.30
N GLY A 122 -2.15 23.77 -28.16
CA GLY A 122 -1.18 23.95 -27.08
C GLY A 122 0.07 23.11 -27.30
N THR A 123 1.11 23.39 -26.52
CA THR A 123 2.33 22.59 -26.43
C THR A 123 2.21 21.60 -25.29
N ALA A 124 2.23 20.30 -25.59
CA ALA A 124 2.17 19.25 -24.59
C ALA A 124 3.49 19.18 -23.80
N PHE A 125 3.39 18.89 -22.51
CA PHE A 125 4.55 18.60 -21.68
C PHE A 125 5.01 17.15 -21.90
N THR A 126 6.31 16.95 -21.88
CA THR A 126 6.95 15.63 -21.90
C THR A 126 7.68 15.36 -20.60
N LYS A 127 7.80 14.09 -20.22
CA LYS A 127 8.52 13.69 -19.01
C LYS A 127 10.01 13.99 -19.17
N ASP A 128 10.60 14.61 -18.14
CA ASP A 128 12.02 14.95 -18.04
C ASP A 128 12.51 14.61 -16.61
N GLY A 129 12.96 13.38 -16.41
CA GLY A 129 13.25 12.83 -15.07
C GLY A 129 11.99 12.78 -14.21
N ASP A 130 12.05 13.45 -13.03
CA ASP A 130 10.93 13.57 -12.08
C ASP A 130 10.07 14.81 -12.35
N THR A 131 10.26 15.47 -13.48
CA THR A 131 9.54 16.67 -13.88
C THR A 131 8.80 16.46 -15.21
N MET A 132 7.89 17.40 -15.53
CA MET A 132 7.27 17.50 -16.83
C MET A 132 7.68 18.83 -17.47
N LYS A 133 8.07 18.82 -18.74
CA LYS A 133 8.64 20.00 -19.43
C LYS A 133 8.01 20.26 -20.78
N ALA A 134 7.62 21.52 -21.02
CA ALA A 134 7.30 22.05 -22.34
C ALA A 134 8.45 22.96 -22.78
N SER A 135 9.09 22.64 -23.92
CA SER A 135 10.26 23.34 -24.44
C SER A 135 9.95 24.03 -25.78
N GLY A 136 10.82 24.95 -26.18
CA GLY A 136 10.67 25.67 -27.46
C GLY A 136 9.57 26.73 -27.44
N LEU A 137 9.18 27.19 -26.24
CA LEU A 137 8.13 28.18 -26.07
C LEU A 137 8.67 29.57 -26.39
N THR A 138 7.98 30.31 -27.27
CA THR A 138 8.29 31.72 -27.50
C THR A 138 7.87 32.57 -26.31
N PRO A 139 8.56 33.67 -25.99
CA PRO A 139 8.16 34.52 -24.87
C PRO A 139 6.69 34.97 -24.97
N GLY A 140 5.96 34.91 -23.85
CA GLY A 140 4.55 35.25 -23.81
C GLY A 140 3.89 34.95 -22.48
N TYR A 141 2.61 35.19 -22.38
CA TYR A 141 1.76 34.75 -21.31
C TYR A 141 1.16 33.40 -21.65
N TYR A 142 1.40 32.42 -20.81
CA TYR A 142 0.91 31.05 -21.01
C TYR A 142 -0.11 30.65 -19.96
N PHE A 143 -1.14 29.97 -20.40
CA PHE A 143 -2.05 29.21 -19.59
C PHE A 143 -1.64 27.74 -19.66
N VAL A 144 -1.36 27.13 -18.52
CA VAL A 144 -1.06 25.70 -18.44
C VAL A 144 -2.28 24.98 -17.91
N SER A 145 -2.84 24.08 -18.71
CA SER A 145 -3.94 23.20 -18.33
C SER A 145 -3.40 21.84 -17.96
N GLY A 146 -3.75 21.34 -16.77
CA GLY A 146 -3.53 19.96 -16.35
C GLY A 146 -4.84 19.19 -16.28
N THR A 147 -4.76 17.86 -16.32
CA THR A 147 -5.93 16.99 -16.13
C THR A 147 -6.49 17.11 -14.72
N SER A 148 -5.66 17.36 -13.69
CA SER A 148 -6.04 17.51 -12.28
C SER A 148 -6.43 18.92 -11.86
N GLY A 149 -6.53 19.85 -12.76
CA GLY A 149 -6.83 21.23 -12.39
C GLY A 149 -6.18 22.25 -13.31
N THR A 150 -6.15 23.51 -12.88
CA THR A 150 -5.53 24.58 -13.63
C THR A 150 -4.25 24.98 -12.95
N VAL A 151 -3.13 24.76 -13.60
CA VAL A 151 -1.89 25.42 -13.24
C VAL A 151 -1.80 26.67 -14.10
N CYS A 152 -1.96 27.84 -13.51
CA CYS A 152 -1.85 29.09 -14.21
C CYS A 152 -0.63 29.85 -13.70
N GLU A 153 0.31 30.09 -14.58
CA GLU A 153 1.43 30.97 -14.29
C GLU A 153 1.74 31.88 -15.48
N LEU A 154 2.19 33.08 -15.14
CA LEU A 154 2.67 34.07 -16.07
C LEU A 154 4.13 33.78 -16.41
N ALA A 155 4.38 33.24 -17.60
CA ALA A 155 5.72 33.06 -18.11
C ALA A 155 6.11 34.22 -19.03
N THR A 156 6.95 35.11 -18.55
CA THR A 156 7.34 36.30 -19.34
C THR A 156 8.59 36.11 -20.16
N ALA A 157 9.50 35.23 -19.80
CA ALA A 157 10.71 34.95 -20.57
C ALA A 157 11.48 33.73 -20.03
N LYS A 158 12.17 33.05 -20.92
CA LYS A 158 13.14 31.97 -20.64
C LYS A 158 12.56 30.73 -19.94
N ASP A 159 13.32 30.19 -19.00
CA ASP A 159 12.97 28.97 -18.30
C ASP A 159 12.28 29.32 -17.00
N ILE A 160 11.11 28.79 -16.77
CA ILE A 160 10.39 28.93 -15.50
C ILE A 160 10.03 27.56 -14.93
N GLU A 161 9.98 27.52 -13.60
CA GLU A 161 9.51 26.36 -12.86
C GLU A 161 8.18 26.71 -12.21
N ILE A 162 7.23 25.82 -12.36
CA ILE A 162 5.95 25.89 -11.67
C ILE A 162 5.75 24.58 -10.90
N ARG A 163 5.15 24.69 -9.73
CA ARG A 163 4.82 23.52 -8.91
C ARG A 163 3.33 23.26 -9.03
N ASP A 164 2.97 22.03 -9.41
CA ASP A 164 1.59 21.59 -9.27
C ASP A 164 1.28 21.50 -7.76
N LYS A 165 0.38 22.36 -7.29
CA LYS A 165 -0.02 22.44 -5.88
C LYS A 165 -1.24 21.58 -5.57
N ASN A 166 -1.83 20.98 -6.57
CA ASN A 166 -2.94 20.06 -6.41
C ASN A 166 -2.36 18.64 -6.24
N GLU A 167 -1.69 18.40 -5.11
CA GLU A 167 -1.27 17.06 -4.75
C GLU A 167 -2.51 16.18 -4.67
N ALA A 168 -2.56 15.15 -5.52
CA ALA A 168 -3.59 14.14 -5.45
C ALA A 168 -3.52 13.49 -4.06
N PRO A 169 -4.61 13.45 -3.29
CA PRO A 169 -4.62 12.79 -2.00
C PRO A 169 -4.20 11.33 -2.16
N GLN A 170 -3.18 10.93 -1.42
CA GLN A 170 -2.72 9.55 -1.34
C GLN A 170 -3.20 8.94 -0.04
N ILE A 171 -3.43 7.64 -0.06
CA ILE A 171 -3.72 6.86 1.14
C ILE A 171 -2.76 5.70 1.28
N GLU A 172 -2.47 5.35 2.52
CA GLU A 172 -1.73 4.16 2.90
C GLU A 172 -2.64 3.28 3.77
N LYS A 173 -2.42 1.97 3.73
CA LYS A 173 -3.17 1.02 4.54
C LYS A 173 -2.23 0.03 5.19
N SER A 174 -2.48 -0.28 6.45
CA SER A 174 -1.73 -1.28 7.22
C SER A 174 -2.67 -2.13 8.09
N VAL A 175 -2.15 -3.26 8.52
CA VAL A 175 -2.74 -4.13 9.54
C VAL A 175 -1.75 -4.24 10.70
N ASP A 176 -2.23 -4.44 11.91
CA ASP A 176 -1.41 -4.54 13.14
C ASP A 176 -0.64 -5.86 13.26
N ASP A 177 -0.85 -6.80 12.34
CA ASP A 177 -0.10 -8.05 12.22
C ASP A 177 1.03 -7.88 11.19
N ALA A 178 2.28 -7.80 11.68
CA ALA A 178 3.43 -7.44 10.86
C ALA A 178 3.85 -8.54 9.89
N ASP A 179 3.64 -9.82 10.26
CA ASP A 179 4.00 -10.97 9.44
C ASP A 179 2.88 -11.42 8.50
N ARG A 180 1.69 -10.84 8.64
CA ARG A 180 0.50 -11.08 7.82
C ARG A 180 -0.04 -12.51 7.88
N THR A 181 0.41 -13.30 8.84
CA THR A 181 -0.08 -14.65 9.03
C THR A 181 -1.02 -14.70 10.24
N VAL A 182 -2.21 -15.22 10.06
CA VAL A 182 -3.30 -15.05 11.01
C VAL A 182 -3.97 -16.37 11.42
N GLU A 183 -4.48 -16.39 12.65
CA GLU A 183 -5.30 -17.51 13.13
C GLU A 183 -6.80 -17.24 12.92
N ILE A 184 -7.58 -18.30 12.75
CA ILE A 184 -9.04 -18.18 12.73
C ILE A 184 -9.54 -17.71 14.10
N GLY A 185 -10.34 -16.65 14.10
CA GLY A 185 -10.83 -16.00 15.30
C GLY A 185 -9.99 -14.81 15.76
N GLN A 186 -8.80 -14.60 15.18
CA GLN A 186 -7.96 -13.45 15.49
C GLN A 186 -8.67 -12.14 15.09
N LYS A 187 -8.57 -11.15 15.97
CA LYS A 187 -9.04 -9.80 15.73
C LYS A 187 -7.89 -8.94 15.24
N LEU A 188 -8.01 -8.40 14.03
CA LEU A 188 -7.03 -7.55 13.38
C LEU A 188 -7.47 -6.09 13.42
N THR A 189 -6.54 -5.17 13.62
CA THR A 189 -6.76 -3.74 13.52
C THR A 189 -6.19 -3.22 12.21
N TYR A 190 -7.05 -2.62 11.39
CA TYR A 190 -6.65 -1.95 10.15
C TYR A 190 -6.56 -0.45 10.36
N THR A 191 -5.54 0.15 9.76
CA THR A 191 -5.33 1.60 9.76
C THR A 191 -5.18 2.09 8.34
N ILE A 192 -5.98 3.10 7.97
CA ILE A 192 -5.83 3.83 6.71
C ILE A 192 -5.38 5.24 7.06
N THR A 193 -4.31 5.70 6.43
CA THR A 193 -3.74 7.03 6.66
C THR A 193 -3.73 7.81 5.36
N GLY A 194 -4.28 9.01 5.40
CA GLY A 194 -4.21 10.02 4.36
C GLY A 194 -3.83 11.36 4.94
N LYS A 195 -4.04 12.43 4.18
CA LYS A 195 -3.82 13.81 4.64
C LYS A 195 -5.00 14.68 4.28
N VAL A 196 -5.21 15.75 5.06
CA VAL A 196 -6.17 16.80 4.72
C VAL A 196 -5.69 17.52 3.47
N PRO A 197 -6.43 17.43 2.34
CA PRO A 197 -6.06 18.12 1.11
C PRO A 197 -6.37 19.62 1.19
N SER A 198 -5.67 20.43 0.38
CA SER A 198 -6.10 21.80 0.13
C SER A 198 -7.35 21.80 -0.75
N THR A 199 -8.42 22.44 -0.29
CA THR A 199 -9.66 22.60 -1.07
C THR A 199 -9.80 24.00 -1.67
N LYS A 200 -8.68 24.72 -1.79
CA LYS A 200 -8.67 26.08 -2.34
C LYS A 200 -9.19 26.10 -3.78
N GLY A 201 -10.20 26.93 -4.02
CA GLY A 201 -10.86 27.06 -5.33
C GLY A 201 -12.05 26.14 -5.54
N TYR A 202 -12.30 25.17 -4.65
CA TYR A 202 -13.48 24.34 -4.67
C TYR A 202 -14.64 25.01 -3.94
N THR A 203 -15.86 24.84 -4.44
CA THR A 203 -17.10 25.18 -3.75
C THR A 203 -17.70 23.98 -3.01
N GLU A 204 -17.36 22.76 -3.46
CA GLU A 204 -17.69 21.48 -2.86
C GLU A 204 -16.48 20.57 -3.07
N TYR A 205 -16.14 19.73 -2.08
CA TYR A 205 -15.03 18.78 -2.20
C TYR A 205 -15.46 17.40 -1.72
N THR A 206 -15.37 16.43 -2.59
CA THR A 206 -15.59 15.02 -2.25
C THR A 206 -14.31 14.44 -1.68
N TYR A 207 -14.41 13.81 -0.50
CA TYR A 207 -13.38 12.94 0.09
C TYR A 207 -14.13 11.75 0.69
N GLU A 208 -14.21 10.68 -0.09
CA GLU A 208 -15.00 9.50 0.22
C GLU A 208 -14.12 8.26 0.17
N LEU A 209 -13.97 7.60 1.30
CA LEU A 209 -13.21 6.38 1.42
C LEU A 209 -14.16 5.19 1.50
N THR A 210 -14.01 4.26 0.55
CA THR A 210 -14.69 2.97 0.54
C THR A 210 -13.71 1.89 0.96
N ASP A 211 -14.08 1.07 1.93
CA ASP A 211 -13.33 -0.09 2.37
C ASP A 211 -14.13 -1.38 2.13
N THR A 212 -13.45 -2.40 1.62
CA THR A 212 -14.08 -3.68 1.26
C THR A 212 -13.16 -4.82 1.63
N MET A 213 -13.67 -5.77 2.39
CA MET A 213 -12.96 -6.98 2.84
C MET A 213 -13.44 -8.22 2.10
N SER A 214 -12.54 -9.17 1.87
CA SER A 214 -12.87 -10.51 1.40
C SER A 214 -13.71 -11.27 2.43
N GLU A 215 -14.27 -12.42 2.02
CA GLU A 215 -15.23 -13.15 2.84
C GLU A 215 -14.65 -13.81 4.09
N GLY A 216 -13.34 -14.08 4.12
CA GLY A 216 -12.64 -14.65 5.28
C GLY A 216 -12.36 -13.65 6.39
N LEU A 217 -12.62 -12.37 6.15
CA LEU A 217 -12.60 -11.33 7.17
C LEU A 217 -14.03 -10.93 7.52
N THR A 218 -14.32 -10.70 8.79
CA THR A 218 -15.61 -10.21 9.27
C THR A 218 -15.45 -8.81 9.84
N PHE A 219 -16.04 -7.81 9.21
CA PHE A 219 -16.01 -6.43 9.66
C PHE A 219 -16.73 -6.23 11.01
N ASN A 220 -16.05 -5.68 12.03
CA ASN A 220 -16.58 -5.51 13.39
C ASN A 220 -17.41 -4.22 13.58
N LYS A 221 -17.50 -3.37 12.55
CA LYS A 221 -18.35 -2.16 12.51
C LYS A 221 -17.97 -1.07 13.53
N ASP A 222 -16.70 -0.98 13.89
CA ASP A 222 -16.14 -0.11 14.93
C ASP A 222 -15.23 1.00 14.34
N VAL A 223 -15.62 1.56 13.19
CA VAL A 223 -14.85 2.59 12.49
C VAL A 223 -14.70 3.84 13.35
N LYS A 224 -13.45 4.31 13.45
CA LYS A 224 -13.07 5.57 14.06
C LYS A 224 -12.31 6.43 13.05
N VAL A 225 -12.60 7.74 13.03
CA VAL A 225 -11.93 8.71 12.13
C VAL A 225 -11.33 9.83 12.97
N THR A 226 -10.04 10.13 12.74
CA THR A 226 -9.37 11.28 13.35
C THR A 226 -8.70 12.15 12.30
N ILE A 227 -8.61 13.46 12.57
CA ILE A 227 -7.84 14.43 11.78
C ILE A 227 -6.87 15.12 12.73
N GLY A 228 -5.57 14.93 12.49
CA GLY A 228 -4.58 15.30 13.52
C GLY A 228 -4.89 14.59 14.83
N ASP A 229 -5.07 15.34 15.90
CA ASP A 229 -5.41 14.84 17.24
C ASP A 229 -6.93 14.86 17.54
N GLU A 230 -7.76 15.33 16.61
CA GLU A 230 -9.20 15.50 16.79
C GLU A 230 -9.97 14.24 16.35
N ASP A 231 -10.88 13.74 17.21
CA ASP A 231 -11.83 12.68 16.84
C ASP A 231 -13.02 13.27 16.08
N VAL A 232 -13.11 12.97 14.80
CA VAL A 232 -14.15 13.46 13.88
C VAL A 232 -15.13 12.36 13.47
N THR A 233 -15.15 11.23 14.18
CA THR A 233 -15.99 10.06 13.85
C THR A 233 -17.47 10.41 13.71
N THR A 234 -17.98 11.30 14.55
CA THR A 234 -19.39 11.75 14.51
C THR A 234 -19.68 12.76 13.39
N ALA A 235 -18.66 13.50 12.95
CA ALA A 235 -18.75 14.45 11.83
C ALA A 235 -18.59 13.74 10.47
N ALA A 236 -17.92 12.60 10.45
CA ALA A 236 -17.79 11.77 9.26
C ALA A 236 -19.15 11.04 8.99
N ALA A 237 -19.61 11.10 7.74
CA ALA A 237 -20.75 10.31 7.32
C ALA A 237 -20.31 8.87 7.05
N ILE A 238 -20.48 7.98 8.05
CA ILE A 238 -20.07 6.58 7.97
C ILE A 238 -21.28 5.69 7.67
N THR A 239 -21.24 5.04 6.50
CA THR A 239 -22.23 4.04 6.10
C THR A 239 -21.58 2.66 6.09
N LYS A 240 -22.10 1.75 6.93
CA LYS A 240 -21.66 0.36 7.00
C LYS A 240 -22.43 -0.45 5.98
N ASN A 241 -21.72 -1.07 5.03
CA ASN A 241 -22.34 -1.78 3.91
C ASN A 241 -21.70 -3.16 3.73
N GLY A 242 -22.50 -4.21 3.94
CA GLY A 242 -22.02 -5.58 3.81
C GLY A 242 -20.79 -5.86 4.70
N ASN A 243 -19.71 -6.30 4.08
CA ASN A 243 -18.43 -6.57 4.73
C ASN A 243 -17.42 -5.41 4.53
N GLY A 244 -17.88 -4.19 4.76
CA GLY A 244 -17.08 -2.98 4.62
C GLY A 244 -17.85 -1.73 5.02
N PHE A 245 -17.33 -0.56 4.64
CA PHE A 245 -17.93 0.73 4.92
C PHE A 245 -17.58 1.78 3.87
N VAL A 246 -18.33 2.86 3.89
CA VAL A 246 -18.01 4.12 3.21
C VAL A 246 -17.92 5.20 4.27
N ALA A 247 -16.82 5.96 4.28
CA ALA A 247 -16.64 7.11 5.17
C ALA A 247 -16.42 8.36 4.32
N SER A 248 -17.28 9.36 4.47
CA SER A 248 -17.16 10.65 3.79
C SER A 248 -16.89 11.75 4.80
N VAL A 249 -15.88 12.57 4.54
CA VAL A 249 -15.50 13.70 5.38
C VAL A 249 -15.55 14.98 4.56
N ASN A 250 -16.21 16.02 5.08
CA ASN A 250 -16.18 17.34 4.45
C ASN A 250 -14.86 18.04 4.73
N MET A 251 -13.86 17.87 3.84
CA MET A 251 -12.54 18.44 4.00
C MET A 251 -12.50 19.97 3.98
N MET A 252 -13.56 20.63 3.53
CA MET A 252 -13.63 22.10 3.56
C MET A 252 -13.71 22.64 4.98
N ASP A 253 -14.23 21.87 5.94
CA ASP A 253 -14.32 22.26 7.35
C ASP A 253 -12.95 22.19 8.06
N TYR A 254 -11.97 21.51 7.46
CA TYR A 254 -10.65 21.25 8.05
C TYR A 254 -9.49 22.01 7.38
N GLN A 255 -9.77 23.10 6.67
CA GLN A 255 -8.73 23.84 5.93
C GLN A 255 -7.69 24.54 6.83
N GLY A 256 -7.95 24.67 8.12
CA GLY A 256 -6.93 25.05 9.12
C GLY A 256 -5.93 23.94 9.45
N GLN A 257 -6.19 22.72 9.00
CA GLN A 257 -5.42 21.50 9.30
C GLN A 257 -4.83 20.84 8.03
N ILE A 258 -4.64 21.59 6.93
CA ILE A 258 -4.02 21.08 5.69
C ILE A 258 -2.71 20.35 6.02
N ASP A 259 -2.47 19.22 5.36
CA ASP A 259 -1.35 18.29 5.54
C ASP A 259 -1.35 17.51 6.87
N LYS A 260 -2.29 17.76 7.78
CA LYS A 260 -2.45 16.91 8.97
C LYS A 260 -2.97 15.52 8.56
N PRO A 261 -2.57 14.47 9.30
CA PRO A 261 -3.02 13.13 9.00
C PRO A 261 -4.53 12.98 9.17
N VAL A 262 -5.15 12.29 8.22
CA VAL A 262 -6.50 11.73 8.32
C VAL A 262 -6.31 10.25 8.57
N VAL A 263 -6.71 9.76 9.75
CA VAL A 263 -6.53 8.36 10.14
C VAL A 263 -7.87 7.71 10.38
N ILE A 264 -8.10 6.60 9.69
CA ILE A 264 -9.29 5.76 9.87
C ILE A 264 -8.83 4.42 10.43
N THR A 265 -9.34 4.06 11.60
CA THR A 265 -9.08 2.78 12.26
C THR A 265 -10.36 1.99 12.42
N TYR A 266 -10.27 0.69 12.29
CA TYR A 266 -11.37 -0.25 12.47
C TYR A 266 -10.83 -1.66 12.64
N THR A 267 -11.68 -2.60 13.07
CA THR A 267 -11.24 -3.98 13.24
C THR A 267 -12.04 -4.96 12.38
N ALA A 268 -11.40 -6.07 12.09
CA ALA A 268 -12.02 -7.25 11.48
C ALA A 268 -11.59 -8.51 12.23
N THR A 269 -12.45 -9.53 12.21
CA THR A 269 -12.15 -10.85 12.77
C THR A 269 -11.96 -11.86 11.64
N VAL A 270 -10.87 -12.60 11.67
CA VAL A 270 -10.60 -13.70 10.72
C VAL A 270 -11.61 -14.81 10.97
N ASN A 271 -12.33 -15.25 9.96
CA ASN A 271 -13.37 -16.27 10.07
C ASN A 271 -13.03 -17.57 9.31
N GLU A 272 -13.85 -18.59 9.47
CA GLU A 272 -13.63 -19.92 8.90
C GLU A 272 -13.53 -19.96 7.36
N LYS A 273 -13.96 -18.92 6.64
CA LYS A 273 -13.83 -18.88 5.18
C LYS A 273 -12.39 -18.60 4.73
N ALA A 274 -11.53 -18.08 5.61
CA ALA A 274 -10.10 -17.90 5.36
C ALA A 274 -9.36 -19.23 5.15
N ILE A 275 -9.89 -20.35 5.66
CA ILE A 275 -9.33 -21.69 5.52
C ILE A 275 -9.23 -22.14 4.04
N GLN A 276 -10.16 -21.68 3.19
CA GLN A 276 -10.31 -22.16 1.82
C GLN A 276 -9.65 -21.25 0.79
N ARG A 277 -8.98 -20.18 1.23
CA ARG A 277 -8.38 -19.17 0.36
C ARG A 277 -6.89 -19.07 0.56
N ASN A 278 -6.21 -18.70 -0.50
CA ASN A 278 -4.78 -18.42 -0.44
C ASN A 278 -4.49 -17.17 0.39
N GLU A 279 -5.28 -16.13 0.21
CA GLU A 279 -5.13 -14.81 0.85
C GLU A 279 -6.49 -14.17 1.11
N GLU A 280 -6.60 -13.46 2.22
CA GLU A 280 -7.72 -12.59 2.52
C GLU A 280 -7.31 -11.15 2.30
N THR A 281 -8.05 -10.46 1.43
CA THR A 281 -7.74 -9.09 1.02
C THR A 281 -8.62 -8.09 1.73
N ASN A 282 -8.06 -6.90 1.96
CA ASN A 282 -8.79 -5.75 2.47
C ASN A 282 -8.36 -4.50 1.70
N THR A 283 -9.24 -4.00 0.82
CA THR A 283 -8.98 -2.92 -0.13
C THR A 283 -9.63 -1.62 0.33
N ALA A 284 -8.87 -0.54 0.41
CA ALA A 284 -9.38 0.80 0.60
C ALA A 284 -9.28 1.60 -0.70
N THR A 285 -10.35 2.30 -1.07
CA THR A 285 -10.40 3.18 -2.24
C THR A 285 -10.85 4.56 -1.81
N LEU A 286 -9.99 5.56 -2.02
CA LEU A 286 -10.32 6.97 -1.85
C LEU A 286 -10.81 7.54 -3.18
N LYS A 287 -12.02 8.11 -3.18
CA LYS A 287 -12.57 8.95 -4.25
C LYS A 287 -12.49 10.41 -3.81
N TYR A 288 -11.89 11.26 -4.64
CA TYR A 288 -11.70 12.67 -4.31
C TYR A 288 -11.96 13.58 -5.51
N SER A 289 -12.37 14.82 -5.23
CA SER A 289 -12.54 15.86 -6.25
C SER A 289 -11.19 16.29 -6.79
N ASN A 290 -11.04 16.32 -8.10
CA ASN A 290 -9.79 16.67 -8.77
C ASN A 290 -9.88 17.92 -9.67
N ASN A 291 -11.07 18.54 -9.77
CA ASN A 291 -11.28 19.72 -10.61
C ASN A 291 -12.21 20.75 -9.94
N PRO A 292 -11.69 21.92 -9.51
CA PRO A 292 -12.53 22.97 -8.91
C PRO A 292 -13.63 23.54 -9.83
N ALA A 293 -13.46 23.39 -11.16
CA ALA A 293 -14.42 23.89 -12.14
C ALA A 293 -15.56 22.90 -12.43
N ASP A 294 -15.38 21.64 -12.08
CA ASP A 294 -16.35 20.58 -12.32
C ASP A 294 -16.52 19.72 -11.07
N LYS A 295 -17.61 19.95 -10.35
CA LYS A 295 -17.96 19.22 -9.14
C LYS A 295 -18.24 17.73 -9.36
N ASN A 296 -18.42 17.29 -10.60
CA ASN A 296 -18.61 15.89 -10.96
C ASN A 296 -17.31 15.21 -11.46
N SER A 297 -16.18 15.92 -11.42
CA SER A 297 -14.87 15.39 -11.79
C SER A 297 -14.19 14.79 -10.56
N PHE A 298 -13.93 13.47 -10.60
CA PHE A 298 -13.36 12.71 -9.49
C PHE A 298 -12.23 11.82 -9.99
N GLU A 299 -11.26 11.59 -9.12
CA GLU A 299 -10.25 10.53 -9.25
C GLU A 299 -10.33 9.54 -8.10
N LYS A 300 -9.64 8.41 -8.25
CA LYS A 300 -9.60 7.35 -7.24
C LYS A 300 -8.15 6.91 -7.03
N SER A 301 -7.81 6.65 -5.77
CA SER A 301 -6.58 5.99 -5.34
C SER A 301 -6.95 4.77 -4.51
N SER A 302 -6.32 3.62 -4.75
CA SER A 302 -6.63 2.38 -4.03
C SER A 302 -5.37 1.75 -3.46
N VAL A 303 -5.50 1.19 -2.26
CA VAL A 303 -4.47 0.41 -1.57
C VAL A 303 -5.08 -0.86 -0.99
N GLU A 304 -4.31 -1.94 -0.96
CA GLU A 304 -4.75 -3.24 -0.46
C GLU A 304 -3.74 -3.81 0.52
N VAL A 305 -4.23 -4.56 1.50
CA VAL A 305 -3.45 -5.35 2.45
C VAL A 305 -4.00 -6.76 2.45
N GLU A 306 -3.09 -7.72 2.45
CA GLU A 306 -3.40 -9.15 2.43
C GLU A 306 -2.95 -9.79 3.74
N VAL A 307 -3.73 -10.78 4.21
CA VAL A 307 -3.37 -11.68 5.31
C VAL A 307 -3.74 -13.11 4.92
N PHE A 308 -3.08 -14.11 5.49
CA PHE A 308 -3.35 -15.52 5.17
C PHE A 308 -3.15 -16.42 6.38
N SER A 309 -3.79 -17.59 6.36
CA SER A 309 -3.62 -18.64 7.35
C SER A 309 -3.11 -19.92 6.73
N PHE A 310 -2.47 -20.76 7.53
CA PHE A 310 -2.04 -22.10 7.12
C PHE A 310 -3.00 -23.17 7.62
N ASN A 311 -2.91 -24.34 6.98
CA ASN A 311 -3.54 -25.56 7.42
C ASN A 311 -2.49 -26.68 7.45
N ILE A 312 -2.55 -27.57 8.43
CA ILE A 312 -1.75 -28.78 8.49
C ILE A 312 -2.65 -29.97 8.14
N VAL A 313 -2.37 -30.64 7.04
CA VAL A 313 -3.07 -31.84 6.60
C VAL A 313 -2.21 -33.06 6.92
N ILE A 314 -2.73 -33.97 7.71
CA ILE A 314 -2.08 -35.26 8.01
C ILE A 314 -2.36 -36.23 6.88
N ASN A 315 -1.33 -36.89 6.38
CA ASN A 315 -1.44 -38.03 5.46
C ASN A 315 -0.83 -39.27 6.13
N LYS A 316 -1.70 -40.06 6.74
CA LYS A 316 -1.34 -41.25 7.52
C LYS A 316 -1.23 -42.48 6.70
N TYR A 317 -0.13 -43.24 6.78
CA TYR A 317 0.12 -44.45 6.01
C TYR A 317 0.99 -45.47 6.75
N ALA A 318 1.00 -46.73 6.26
CA ALA A 318 1.86 -47.79 6.77
C ALA A 318 3.33 -47.57 6.36
N ALA A 319 4.27 -47.75 7.28
CA ALA A 319 5.69 -47.65 6.98
C ALA A 319 6.08 -48.59 5.86
N GLY A 320 6.81 -48.10 4.86
CA GLY A 320 7.20 -48.85 3.66
C GLY A 320 6.16 -48.83 2.53
N SER A 321 4.92 -48.32 2.75
CA SER A 321 3.88 -48.25 1.73
C SER A 321 3.02 -47.01 1.86
N LYS A 322 3.35 -45.94 1.14
CA LYS A 322 2.56 -44.70 1.13
C LYS A 322 1.15 -44.85 0.56
N SER A 323 0.91 -45.91 -0.19
CA SER A 323 -0.41 -46.25 -0.75
C SER A 323 -1.33 -46.93 0.26
N THR A 324 -0.79 -47.54 1.31
CA THR A 324 -1.59 -48.16 2.38
C THR A 324 -1.97 -47.10 3.41
N LYS A 325 -3.15 -46.51 3.25
CA LYS A 325 -3.67 -45.47 4.13
C LYS A 325 -4.18 -46.04 5.43
N LEU A 326 -4.05 -45.29 6.51
CA LEU A 326 -4.40 -45.71 7.87
C LEU A 326 -5.41 -44.75 8.50
N GLY A 327 -6.64 -45.25 8.65
CA GLY A 327 -7.67 -44.55 9.41
C GLY A 327 -7.61 -44.85 10.93
N GLY A 328 -8.20 -43.98 11.74
CA GLY A 328 -8.34 -44.14 13.16
C GLY A 328 -7.13 -43.71 14.02
N ALA A 329 -6.07 -43.18 13.40
CA ALA A 329 -5.01 -42.56 14.15
C ALA A 329 -5.51 -41.21 14.75
N LYS A 330 -5.09 -40.90 15.97
CA LYS A 330 -5.50 -39.72 16.71
C LYS A 330 -4.33 -38.78 16.93
N PHE A 331 -4.57 -37.49 16.77
CA PHE A 331 -3.55 -36.45 16.86
C PHE A 331 -4.05 -35.23 17.64
N VAL A 332 -3.13 -34.60 18.36
CA VAL A 332 -3.25 -33.24 18.88
C VAL A 332 -2.09 -32.41 18.37
N LEU A 333 -2.27 -31.11 18.31
CA LEU A 333 -1.24 -30.16 17.87
C LEU A 333 -0.83 -29.26 19.04
N LYS A 334 0.47 -29.05 19.23
CA LYS A 334 1.02 -28.12 20.23
C LYS A 334 1.72 -26.96 19.50
N ASN A 335 1.66 -25.77 20.08
CA ASN A 335 2.48 -24.63 19.66
C ASN A 335 3.86 -24.62 20.34
N ALA A 336 4.70 -23.62 20.05
CA ALA A 336 6.04 -23.48 20.61
C ALA A 336 6.05 -23.31 22.14
N GLU A 337 4.98 -22.80 22.74
CA GLU A 337 4.81 -22.66 24.20
C GLU A 337 4.32 -23.95 24.86
N GLY A 338 4.10 -25.01 24.08
CA GLY A 338 3.60 -26.30 24.59
C GLY A 338 2.11 -26.34 24.85
N LYS A 339 1.35 -25.31 24.42
CA LYS A 339 -0.11 -25.30 24.53
C LYS A 339 -0.75 -26.06 23.37
N TYR A 340 -1.92 -26.61 23.62
CA TYR A 340 -2.65 -27.45 22.71
C TYR A 340 -3.67 -26.67 21.88
N TYR A 341 -3.75 -26.95 20.62
CA TYR A 341 -4.74 -26.42 19.68
C TYR A 341 -6.15 -26.82 20.10
N LYS A 342 -7.03 -25.83 20.16
CA LYS A 342 -8.45 -26.01 20.39
C LYS A 342 -9.25 -25.19 19.37
N TYR A 343 -10.07 -25.87 18.59
CA TYR A 343 -11.06 -25.23 17.72
C TYR A 343 -12.41 -25.22 18.42
N ASP A 344 -12.99 -24.04 18.61
CA ASP A 344 -14.32 -23.87 19.16
C ASP A 344 -15.35 -23.84 18.02
N ALA A 345 -16.16 -24.89 17.92
CA ALA A 345 -17.18 -25.02 16.88
C ALA A 345 -18.32 -23.97 16.98
N THR A 346 -18.48 -23.32 18.14
CA THR A 346 -19.51 -22.30 18.36
C THR A 346 -19.02 -20.92 17.91
N THR A 347 -17.84 -20.53 18.37
CA THR A 347 -17.23 -19.23 18.05
C THR A 347 -16.48 -19.26 16.72
N LYS A 348 -16.22 -20.47 16.19
CA LYS A 348 -15.42 -20.69 14.96
C LYS A 348 -14.01 -20.11 15.08
N ALA A 349 -13.41 -20.19 16.25
CA ALA A 349 -12.12 -19.63 16.58
C ALA A 349 -11.11 -20.70 17.02
N VAL A 350 -9.84 -20.49 16.70
CA VAL A 350 -8.71 -21.22 17.25
C VAL A 350 -8.32 -20.58 18.56
N THR A 351 -8.02 -21.41 19.55
CA THR A 351 -7.48 -21.01 20.84
C THR A 351 -6.43 -22.02 21.31
N TRP A 352 -5.58 -21.64 22.24
CA TRP A 352 -4.50 -22.48 22.77
C TRP A 352 -4.72 -22.74 24.24
N VAL A 353 -4.78 -24.01 24.64
CA VAL A 353 -5.10 -24.43 26.00
C VAL A 353 -3.93 -25.21 26.65
N ASP A 354 -3.75 -25.07 27.95
CA ASP A 354 -2.67 -25.76 28.68
C ASP A 354 -2.99 -27.26 28.90
N ASP A 355 -4.27 -27.59 29.03
CA ASP A 355 -4.71 -28.96 29.32
C ASP A 355 -4.95 -29.74 28.01
N LYS A 356 -4.17 -30.80 27.80
CA LYS A 356 -4.33 -31.72 26.67
C LYS A 356 -5.73 -32.31 26.57
N SER A 357 -6.42 -32.53 27.70
CA SER A 357 -7.78 -33.09 27.70
C SER A 357 -8.83 -32.14 27.12
N ALA A 358 -8.50 -30.81 27.06
CA ALA A 358 -9.34 -29.79 26.45
C ALA A 358 -8.98 -29.49 25.00
N ALA A 359 -7.93 -30.14 24.45
CA ALA A 359 -7.48 -29.99 23.10
C ALA A 359 -8.49 -30.56 22.09
N THR A 360 -8.46 -30.02 20.85
CA THR A 360 -9.13 -30.66 19.72
C THR A 360 -8.28 -31.83 19.24
N GLU A 361 -8.75 -33.03 19.45
CA GLU A 361 -8.17 -34.26 18.89
C GLU A 361 -8.77 -34.54 17.53
N VAL A 362 -7.93 -34.62 16.49
CA VAL A 362 -8.35 -35.02 15.14
C VAL A 362 -8.10 -36.49 14.91
N ILE A 363 -8.96 -37.15 14.12
CA ILE A 363 -8.89 -38.58 13.81
C ILE A 363 -8.77 -38.76 12.31
N THR A 364 -7.81 -39.57 11.87
CA THR A 364 -7.64 -39.87 10.44
C THR A 364 -8.81 -40.70 9.90
N ASP A 365 -9.33 -40.31 8.75
CA ASP A 365 -10.33 -41.05 8.00
C ASP A 365 -9.74 -42.31 7.29
N ASP A 366 -10.56 -43.05 6.53
CA ASP A 366 -10.13 -44.23 5.81
C ASP A 366 -9.10 -43.95 4.69
N ASN A 367 -8.96 -42.65 4.28
CA ASN A 367 -7.92 -42.20 3.36
C ASN A 367 -6.64 -41.76 4.10
N GLY A 368 -6.60 -41.94 5.43
CA GLY A 368 -5.49 -41.49 6.28
C GLY A 368 -5.42 -39.96 6.47
N ALA A 369 -6.50 -39.25 6.20
CA ALA A 369 -6.54 -37.80 6.23
C ALA A 369 -7.14 -37.29 7.55
N ALA A 370 -6.50 -36.27 8.11
CA ALA A 370 -7.02 -35.41 9.18
C ALA A 370 -6.38 -34.04 9.03
N ARG A 371 -6.92 -32.99 9.70
CA ARG A 371 -6.36 -31.65 9.52
C ARG A 371 -6.54 -30.76 10.75
N PHE A 372 -5.63 -29.80 10.85
CA PHE A 372 -5.71 -28.64 11.74
C PHE A 372 -5.74 -27.40 10.86
N ASP A 373 -6.72 -26.53 11.06
CA ASP A 373 -7.01 -25.39 10.20
C ASP A 373 -6.75 -24.05 10.90
N GLY A 374 -6.47 -23.03 10.08
CA GLY A 374 -6.47 -21.65 10.51
C GLY A 374 -5.33 -21.29 11.46
N LEU A 375 -4.10 -21.66 11.11
CA LEU A 375 -2.89 -21.47 11.87
C LEU A 375 -2.08 -20.28 11.32
N GLN A 376 -1.46 -19.49 12.18
CA GLN A 376 -0.45 -18.49 11.81
C GLN A 376 0.93 -19.13 11.60
N ALA A 377 1.92 -18.34 11.15
CA ALA A 377 3.32 -18.78 11.16
C ALA A 377 3.78 -19.12 12.57
N GLY A 378 4.59 -20.15 12.69
CA GLY A 378 5.07 -20.61 14.00
C GLY A 378 5.64 -22.04 13.96
N THR A 379 6.13 -22.46 15.10
CA THR A 379 6.59 -23.84 15.30
C THR A 379 5.52 -24.65 16.01
N TYR A 380 5.19 -25.78 15.43
CA TYR A 380 4.16 -26.71 15.90
C TYR A 380 4.72 -28.11 16.10
N TYR A 381 4.15 -28.82 17.05
CA TYR A 381 4.50 -30.21 17.36
C TYR A 381 3.25 -31.07 17.22
N LEU A 382 3.26 -31.96 16.20
CA LEU A 382 2.17 -32.88 15.95
C LEU A 382 2.41 -34.16 16.78
N GLU A 383 1.59 -34.35 17.77
CA GLU A 383 1.65 -35.49 18.71
C GLU A 383 0.59 -36.55 18.35
N GLU A 384 1.02 -37.78 18.07
CA GLU A 384 0.10 -38.90 17.90
C GLU A 384 -0.34 -39.41 19.30
N THR A 385 -1.64 -39.31 19.61
CA THR A 385 -2.20 -39.74 20.90
C THR A 385 -2.62 -41.21 20.89
N ALA A 386 -2.98 -41.74 19.72
CA ALA A 386 -3.26 -43.17 19.50
C ALA A 386 -2.93 -43.56 18.06
N ALA A 387 -2.22 -44.67 17.89
CA ALA A 387 -1.99 -45.29 16.60
C ALA A 387 -3.20 -46.08 16.14
N PRO A 388 -3.34 -46.35 14.80
CA PRO A 388 -4.32 -47.31 14.28
C PRO A 388 -4.12 -48.71 14.85
N ALA A 389 -5.21 -49.50 14.90
CA ALA A 389 -5.15 -50.87 15.41
C ALA A 389 -4.10 -51.72 14.67
N GLY A 390 -3.20 -52.35 15.44
CA GLY A 390 -2.13 -53.22 14.91
C GLY A 390 -0.85 -52.44 14.53
N TYR A 391 -0.78 -51.16 14.76
CA TYR A 391 0.40 -50.33 14.53
C TYR A 391 0.97 -49.76 15.83
N ASN A 392 2.26 -49.43 15.80
CA ASN A 392 2.94 -48.79 16.93
C ASN A 392 2.76 -47.28 16.86
N GLN A 393 2.46 -46.67 18.01
CA GLN A 393 2.39 -45.21 18.15
C GLN A 393 3.78 -44.57 17.95
N LEU A 394 3.80 -43.36 17.42
CA LEU A 394 5.03 -42.55 17.35
C LEU A 394 5.57 -42.25 18.74
N ILE A 395 6.86 -42.40 18.92
CA ILE A 395 7.56 -42.12 20.17
C ILE A 395 8.02 -40.66 20.28
N LYS A 396 7.96 -39.94 19.18
CA LYS A 396 8.41 -38.54 19.05
C LYS A 396 7.40 -37.74 18.25
N ASP A 397 7.15 -36.51 18.70
CA ASP A 397 6.34 -35.56 17.93
C ASP A 397 7.03 -35.20 16.64
N ILE A 398 6.23 -34.89 15.60
CA ILE A 398 6.72 -34.33 14.34
C ILE A 398 6.77 -32.82 14.47
N THR A 399 7.93 -32.23 14.24
CA THR A 399 8.12 -30.78 14.25
C THR A 399 7.73 -30.18 12.91
N ILE A 400 6.84 -29.20 12.94
CA ILE A 400 6.35 -28.48 11.77
C ILE A 400 6.64 -27.00 12.01
N VAL A 401 7.34 -26.36 11.06
CA VAL A 401 7.58 -24.90 11.08
C VAL A 401 6.89 -24.29 9.89
N LEU A 402 5.93 -23.39 10.14
CA LEU A 402 5.26 -22.55 9.15
C LEU A 402 5.93 -21.18 9.21
N LYS A 403 6.37 -20.63 8.08
CA LYS A 403 7.12 -19.37 8.03
C LYS A 403 6.29 -18.23 7.44
N GLU A 404 6.60 -17.01 7.85
CA GLU A 404 5.96 -15.77 7.41
C GLU A 404 5.99 -15.57 5.88
N ASP A 405 7.02 -16.11 5.20
CA ASP A 405 7.14 -16.07 3.74
C ASP A 405 6.28 -17.11 3.01
N GLY A 406 5.48 -17.89 3.76
CA GLY A 406 4.64 -18.95 3.23
C GLY A 406 5.36 -20.29 3.01
N SER A 407 6.67 -20.40 3.29
CA SER A 407 7.40 -21.66 3.23
C SER A 407 7.24 -22.46 4.53
N ALA A 408 7.60 -23.74 4.51
CA ALA A 408 7.48 -24.61 5.67
C ALA A 408 8.60 -25.64 5.75
N THR A 409 8.79 -26.23 6.96
CA THR A 409 9.60 -27.44 7.16
C THR A 409 8.85 -28.47 7.98
N ILE A 410 9.16 -29.74 7.75
CA ILE A 410 8.69 -30.88 8.53
C ILE A 410 9.92 -31.67 8.97
N ASP A 411 10.17 -31.79 10.29
CA ASP A 411 11.38 -32.37 10.86
C ASP A 411 12.66 -31.85 10.20
N ASP A 412 12.77 -30.51 10.10
CA ASP A 412 13.85 -29.77 9.44
C ASP A 412 13.97 -29.93 7.91
N ALA A 413 13.18 -30.82 7.30
CA ALA A 413 13.17 -30.97 5.86
C ALA A 413 12.24 -29.90 5.20
N ALA A 414 12.77 -29.20 4.19
CA ALA A 414 11.97 -28.24 3.44
C ALA A 414 10.73 -28.88 2.83
N SER A 415 9.59 -28.24 3.00
CA SER A 415 8.29 -28.66 2.47
C SER A 415 7.57 -27.43 1.91
N THR A 416 6.82 -27.63 0.84
CA THR A 416 6.10 -26.54 0.18
C THR A 416 4.61 -26.72 0.42
N PRO A 417 3.92 -25.76 1.05
CA PRO A 417 2.48 -25.74 1.13
C PRO A 417 1.83 -25.71 -0.27
N GLU A 418 0.64 -26.25 -0.37
CA GLU A 418 -0.23 -26.15 -1.54
C GLU A 418 -0.67 -24.68 -1.77
N ALA A 419 -1.36 -24.42 -2.90
CA ALA A 419 -1.83 -23.08 -3.23
C ALA A 419 -2.83 -22.50 -2.21
N ASP A 420 -3.57 -23.34 -1.50
CA ASP A 420 -4.49 -22.96 -0.40
C ASP A 420 -3.79 -22.86 0.96
N ARG A 421 -2.46 -22.78 0.98
CA ARG A 421 -1.61 -22.76 2.18
C ARG A 421 -1.71 -24.01 3.06
N SER A 422 -2.23 -25.13 2.53
CA SER A 422 -2.24 -26.41 3.23
C SER A 422 -0.88 -27.11 3.13
N LEU A 423 -0.30 -27.47 4.28
CA LEU A 423 0.93 -28.24 4.38
C LEU A 423 0.61 -29.69 4.68
N THR A 424 0.97 -30.61 3.78
CA THR A 424 0.74 -32.04 3.98
C THR A 424 1.90 -32.69 4.73
N ALA A 425 1.65 -33.12 5.96
CA ALA A 425 2.58 -33.91 6.78
C ALA A 425 2.35 -35.42 6.59
N GLY A 426 3.32 -36.08 5.97
CA GLY A 426 3.32 -37.54 5.83
C GLY A 426 3.71 -38.23 7.13
N VAL A 427 2.80 -39.04 7.70
CA VAL A 427 3.00 -39.72 8.99
C VAL A 427 2.90 -41.23 8.81
N ALA A 428 4.01 -41.92 9.10
CA ALA A 428 4.09 -43.39 8.95
C ALA A 428 4.06 -44.09 10.31
N ASN A 429 3.24 -45.14 10.45
CA ASN A 429 3.38 -46.10 11.56
C ASN A 429 3.87 -47.46 11.07
N SER A 430 4.66 -48.12 11.89
CA SER A 430 5.15 -49.49 11.65
C SER A 430 4.37 -50.51 12.46
N THR A 431 4.32 -51.77 11.96
CA THR A 431 3.86 -52.94 12.70
C THR A 431 5.07 -53.67 13.29
N GLY A 432 4.85 -54.46 14.31
CA GLY A 432 5.87 -55.29 14.92
C GLY A 432 6.27 -54.86 16.33
N THR A 433 7.13 -55.66 16.96
CA THR A 433 7.60 -55.38 18.34
C THR A 433 8.60 -54.23 18.32
N MET A 434 8.34 -53.20 19.05
CA MET A 434 9.34 -52.14 19.27
C MET A 434 10.52 -52.72 20.03
N LEU A 435 11.66 -52.77 19.39
CA LEU A 435 12.89 -53.11 20.10
C LEU A 435 13.30 -51.94 20.98
N PRO A 436 13.69 -52.16 22.23
CA PRO A 436 14.21 -51.10 23.06
C PRO A 436 15.34 -50.38 22.36
N GLU A 437 15.35 -49.05 22.33
CA GLU A 437 16.49 -48.28 21.88
C GLU A 437 17.73 -48.65 22.68
N THR A 438 18.64 -49.41 22.07
CA THR A 438 19.87 -49.86 22.72
C THR A 438 20.93 -48.76 22.85
N GLY A 439 20.60 -47.52 22.56
CA GLY A 439 21.47 -46.33 22.63
C GLY A 439 21.43 -45.55 23.94
N GLY A 440 20.69 -45.98 24.95
CA GLY A 440 20.59 -45.30 26.23
C GLY A 440 21.85 -45.48 27.12
N ILE A 441 21.78 -44.85 28.30
CA ILE A 441 22.84 -44.89 29.36
C ILE A 441 23.46 -46.27 29.55
N GLY A 442 22.67 -47.36 29.35
CA GLY A 442 23.16 -48.74 29.39
C GLY A 442 24.29 -49.06 28.42
N THR A 443 24.21 -48.59 27.15
CA THR A 443 25.26 -48.84 26.15
C THR A 443 26.54 -48.12 26.49
N VAL A 444 26.44 -46.88 27.02
CA VAL A 444 27.60 -46.12 27.50
C VAL A 444 28.27 -46.83 28.69
N ILE A 445 27.49 -47.37 29.59
CA ILE A 445 28.01 -48.13 30.74
C ILE A 445 28.68 -49.44 30.28
N PHE A 446 28.06 -50.17 29.32
CA PHE A 446 28.67 -51.39 28.77
C PHE A 446 29.95 -51.11 28.01
N VAL A 447 30.02 -50.07 27.23
CA VAL A 447 31.23 -49.67 26.50
C VAL A 447 32.32 -49.22 27.51
N ALA A 448 31.95 -48.45 28.53
CA ALA A 448 32.89 -48.02 29.58
C ALA A 448 33.45 -49.23 30.40
N LEU A 449 32.58 -50.15 30.80
CA LEU A 449 32.98 -51.36 31.51
C LEU A 449 33.84 -52.30 30.62
N GLY A 450 33.49 -52.45 29.38
CA GLY A 450 34.26 -53.21 28.38
C GLY A 450 35.64 -52.62 28.15
N ALA A 451 35.73 -51.32 28.02
CA ALA A 451 37.05 -50.60 27.90
C ALA A 451 37.89 -50.79 29.17
N LEU A 452 37.28 -50.68 30.35
CA LEU A 452 37.97 -50.88 31.64
C LEU A 452 38.51 -52.32 31.75
N ALA A 453 37.71 -53.32 31.36
CA ALA A 453 38.12 -54.74 31.37
C ALA A 453 39.29 -54.99 30.41
N VAL A 454 39.32 -54.41 29.23
CA VAL A 454 40.43 -54.51 28.28
C VAL A 454 41.69 -53.85 28.85
N ILE A 455 41.56 -52.69 29.51
CA ILE A 455 42.70 -52.01 30.16
C ILE A 455 43.24 -52.88 31.31
N CYS A 456 42.36 -53.41 32.15
CA CYS A 456 42.77 -54.30 33.28
C CYS A 456 43.47 -55.56 32.77
N ALA A 457 42.96 -56.21 31.71
CA ALA A 457 43.58 -57.35 31.09
C ALA A 457 44.94 -57.04 30.50
N GLY A 458 45.07 -55.89 29.85
CA GLY A 458 46.34 -55.39 29.32
C GLY A 458 47.40 -55.16 30.40
N VAL A 459 46.99 -54.49 31.49
CA VAL A 459 47.86 -54.27 32.67
C VAL A 459 48.28 -55.59 33.28
N PHE A 460 47.34 -56.54 33.46
CA PHE A 460 47.62 -57.87 34.03
C PHE A 460 48.63 -58.65 33.15
N LEU A 461 48.46 -58.66 31.86
CA LEU A 461 49.41 -59.32 30.91
C LEU A 461 50.81 -58.67 30.92
N VAL A 462 50.88 -57.35 31.03
CA VAL A 462 52.17 -56.62 31.10
C VAL A 462 52.89 -56.88 32.43
N THR A 463 52.14 -56.85 33.56
CA THR A 463 52.71 -57.14 34.87
C THR A 463 53.12 -58.61 35.00
N ASN A 464 52.33 -59.53 34.50
CA ASN A 464 52.67 -60.96 34.52
C ASN A 464 53.91 -61.25 33.64
N LYS A 465 54.08 -60.58 32.52
CA LYS A 465 55.26 -60.70 31.66
C LYS A 465 56.52 -60.06 32.26
N ARG A 466 56.38 -59.06 33.12
CA ARG A 466 57.50 -58.47 33.89
C ARG A 466 57.92 -59.37 35.03
N MET A 467 56.98 -59.91 35.80
CA MET A 467 57.31 -60.83 36.89
C MET A 467 57.94 -62.14 36.39
N SER A 468 57.54 -62.64 35.24
CA SER A 468 58.18 -63.84 34.67
C SER A 468 59.61 -63.61 34.12
N LYS A 469 60.06 -62.34 34.02
CA LYS A 469 61.41 -61.98 33.59
C LYS A 469 62.38 -61.73 34.79
N GLU A 470 61.87 -61.61 36.01
CA GLU A 470 62.71 -61.41 37.20
C GLU A 470 62.94 -62.71 38.01
N SER A 471 62.53 -63.87 37.48
CA SER A 471 62.81 -65.19 38.10
C SER A 471 63.75 -66.04 37.26
N PHE A 472 64.95 -65.48 36.93
CA PHE A 472 66.14 -66.20 36.53
C PHE A 472 67.37 -65.53 37.07
#